data_2e6483deb37c7760718f7fcf49332e33
#
_entry.id   2e6483deb37c7760718f7fcf49332e33
#
_cell.length_a   1.000
_cell.length_b   1.000
_cell.length_c   1.000
_cell.angle_alpha   90.00
_cell.angle_beta   90.00
_cell.angle_gamma   90.00
#
_symmetry.space_group_name_H-M   'P 1'
#
loop_
_entity.id
_entity.type
_entity.pdbx_description
1 polymer ?
#
loop_
_entity_poly.entity_id
_entity_poly.type
_entity_poly.pdbx_seq_one_letter_code
_entity_poly.pdbx_strand_id
1 'polypeptide(L)'
;MSNENFSINLRIVCDQQISVAHICRKMEINRQQFNKYLSGQIYPSKYNLNTICQYFQLSEKEFNLKSNEFRQIIPKSLHSESNPEKSELEKIIDSIPSQSKDLSRYEGYYYSHFHSLGFPGYIIRSLIHIYQYENKFYSTSIEHLWDKENGDTHRNRFKYKGAVFYLGDRIFITEVETLTNNVIHHTILCPCYRNIVDSLSGVSMGVGSRNSHMPAATRVEFLYLGKQINIREVLGGCGLFKLNTKLVDSKIIARINNEINDPEYMLRAAYDTYYSIS
;
A
#
# COMPACT_ATOMS: atom_id res chain seq x y z
N MET A 1 21.91 -25.99 -21.37
CA MET A 1 20.54 -26.53 -21.12
C MET A 1 20.13 -26.55 -19.64
N SER A 2 20.96 -26.93 -18.65
CA SER A 2 20.55 -26.96 -17.23
C SER A 2 20.30 -25.59 -16.59
N ASN A 3 21.07 -24.57 -16.96
CA ASN A 3 20.95 -23.22 -16.37
C ASN A 3 19.68 -22.47 -16.80
N GLU A 4 19.20 -22.70 -18.00
CA GLU A 4 18.03 -22.02 -18.56
C GLU A 4 16.73 -22.54 -17.91
N ASN A 5 16.56 -23.85 -17.79
CA ASN A 5 15.40 -24.42 -17.10
C ASN A 5 15.36 -24.03 -15.63
N PHE A 6 16.51 -24.06 -14.94
CA PHE A 6 16.60 -23.66 -13.54
C PHE A 6 16.15 -22.20 -13.33
N SER A 7 16.66 -21.27 -14.15
CA SER A 7 16.33 -19.84 -14.00
C SER A 7 14.85 -19.56 -14.30
N ILE A 8 14.27 -20.22 -15.30
CA ILE A 8 12.84 -20.11 -15.64
C ILE A 8 11.99 -20.64 -14.48
N ASN A 9 12.31 -21.83 -13.97
CA ASN A 9 11.55 -22.48 -12.92
C ASN A 9 11.70 -21.76 -11.57
N LEU A 10 12.91 -21.23 -11.27
CA LEU A 10 13.13 -20.37 -10.11
C LEU A 10 12.28 -19.10 -10.19
N ARG A 11 12.15 -18.50 -11.36
CA ARG A 11 11.30 -17.32 -11.56
C ARG A 11 9.82 -17.66 -11.32
N ILE A 12 9.34 -18.80 -11.83
CA ILE A 12 7.96 -19.26 -11.64
C ILE A 12 7.61 -19.37 -10.14
N VAL A 13 8.47 -19.96 -9.30
CA VAL A 13 8.20 -20.08 -7.86
C VAL A 13 8.38 -18.74 -7.12
N CYS A 14 9.28 -17.87 -7.58
CA CYS A 14 9.44 -16.53 -7.00
C CYS A 14 8.25 -15.62 -7.28
N ASP A 15 7.63 -15.72 -8.46
CA ASP A 15 6.44 -14.92 -8.84
C ASP A 15 5.21 -15.27 -7.99
N GLN A 16 5.22 -16.44 -7.36
CA GLN A 16 4.18 -16.90 -6.43
C GLN A 16 4.39 -16.39 -4.99
N GLN A 17 5.50 -15.73 -4.71
CA GLN A 17 5.86 -15.24 -3.38
C GLN A 17 5.67 -13.72 -3.27
N ILE A 18 5.66 -13.21 -2.03
CA ILE A 18 5.42 -11.79 -1.73
C ILE A 18 6.40 -10.87 -2.45
N SER A 19 7.70 -11.20 -2.45
CA SER A 19 8.74 -10.47 -3.20
C SER A 19 10.09 -11.19 -3.18
N VAL A 20 10.89 -10.97 -4.23
CA VAL A 20 12.29 -11.45 -4.29
C VAL A 20 13.12 -10.95 -3.11
N ALA A 21 12.87 -9.73 -2.62
CA ALA A 21 13.58 -9.19 -1.47
C ALA A 21 13.25 -9.96 -0.17
N HIS A 22 12.01 -10.42 -0.01
CA HIS A 22 11.60 -11.26 1.11
C HIS A 22 12.28 -12.62 1.06
N ILE A 23 12.26 -13.26 -0.10
CA ILE A 23 12.91 -14.55 -0.35
C ILE A 23 14.41 -14.49 -0.01
N CYS A 24 15.10 -13.47 -0.52
CA CYS A 24 16.53 -13.26 -0.28
C CYS A 24 16.87 -13.10 1.21
N ARG A 25 16.05 -12.37 1.96
CA ARG A 25 16.22 -12.21 3.42
C ARG A 25 16.04 -13.52 4.16
N LYS A 26 15.02 -14.30 3.80
CA LYS A 26 14.75 -15.61 4.43
C LYS A 26 15.83 -16.64 4.16
N MET A 27 16.43 -16.61 2.97
CA MET A 27 17.52 -17.51 2.58
C MET A 27 18.91 -16.98 2.91
N GLU A 28 19.04 -15.75 3.42
CA GLU A 28 20.32 -15.06 3.67
C GLU A 28 21.21 -14.97 2.42
N ILE A 29 20.59 -14.92 1.22
CA ILE A 29 21.30 -14.76 -0.05
C ILE A 29 21.27 -13.29 -0.47
N ASN A 30 22.43 -12.75 -0.90
CA ASN A 30 22.51 -11.40 -1.42
C ASN A 30 21.61 -11.23 -2.63
N ARG A 31 20.77 -10.16 -2.63
CA ARG A 31 19.79 -9.89 -3.68
C ARG A 31 20.39 -9.73 -5.07
N GLN A 32 21.57 -9.10 -5.18
CA GLN A 32 22.23 -8.93 -6.48
C GLN A 32 22.67 -10.30 -7.02
N GLN A 33 23.18 -11.17 -6.17
CA GLN A 33 23.56 -12.53 -6.53
C GLN A 33 22.34 -13.36 -6.93
N PHE A 34 21.24 -13.27 -6.17
CA PHE A 34 20.02 -13.98 -6.47
C PHE A 34 19.39 -13.54 -7.81
N ASN A 35 19.45 -12.24 -8.12
CA ASN A 35 18.99 -11.74 -9.42
C ASN A 35 19.80 -12.31 -10.60
N LYS A 36 21.09 -12.63 -10.43
CA LYS A 36 21.88 -13.32 -11.45
C LYS A 36 21.42 -14.76 -11.66
N TYR A 37 20.93 -15.43 -10.60
CA TYR A 37 20.30 -16.75 -10.73
C TYR A 37 18.97 -16.66 -11.49
N LEU A 38 18.13 -15.70 -11.14
CA LEU A 38 16.87 -15.45 -11.84
C LEU A 38 17.06 -15.09 -13.32
N SER A 39 18.10 -14.33 -13.65
CA SER A 39 18.40 -13.97 -15.04
C SER A 39 19.10 -15.07 -15.83
N GLY A 40 19.51 -16.17 -15.19
CA GLY A 40 20.27 -17.25 -15.82
C GLY A 40 21.73 -16.88 -16.13
N GLN A 41 22.23 -15.72 -15.65
CA GLN A 41 23.63 -15.31 -15.86
C GLN A 41 24.62 -16.26 -15.19
N ILE A 42 24.29 -16.74 -14.01
CA ILE A 42 25.10 -17.71 -13.27
C ILE A 42 24.22 -18.78 -12.64
N TYR A 43 24.76 -20.00 -12.49
CA TYR A 43 24.14 -21.07 -11.72
C TYR A 43 24.53 -20.93 -10.24
N PRO A 44 23.65 -21.24 -9.25
CA PRO A 44 23.98 -21.17 -7.84
C PRO A 44 25.15 -22.09 -7.46
N SER A 45 25.97 -21.67 -6.50
CA SER A 45 26.91 -22.56 -5.86
C SER A 45 26.16 -23.71 -5.16
N LYS A 46 26.82 -24.83 -4.89
CA LYS A 46 26.21 -25.99 -4.22
C LYS A 46 25.53 -25.61 -2.89
N TYR A 47 26.13 -24.70 -2.12
CA TYR A 47 25.57 -24.18 -0.89
C TYR A 47 24.26 -23.40 -1.16
N ASN A 48 24.29 -22.40 -2.02
CA ASN A 48 23.11 -21.59 -2.35
C ASN A 48 22.03 -22.41 -3.04
N LEU A 49 22.40 -23.39 -3.86
CA LEU A 49 21.45 -24.30 -4.50
C LEU A 49 20.70 -25.13 -3.44
N ASN A 50 21.41 -25.69 -2.48
CA ASN A 50 20.79 -26.42 -1.38
C ASN A 50 19.85 -25.52 -0.57
N THR A 51 20.26 -24.29 -0.26
CA THR A 51 19.41 -23.31 0.44
C THR A 51 18.15 -23.00 -0.35
N ILE A 52 18.26 -22.80 -1.66
CA ILE A 52 17.11 -22.59 -2.56
C ILE A 52 16.18 -23.80 -2.58
N CYS A 53 16.75 -24.99 -2.74
CA CYS A 53 15.99 -26.24 -2.76
C CYS A 53 15.25 -26.48 -1.43
N GLN A 54 15.88 -26.22 -0.31
CA GLN A 54 15.24 -26.33 1.02
C GLN A 54 14.13 -25.31 1.21
N TYR A 55 14.37 -24.06 0.81
CA TYR A 55 13.37 -23.00 0.96
C TYR A 55 12.10 -23.27 0.16
N PHE A 56 12.24 -23.73 -1.08
CA PHE A 56 11.09 -24.03 -1.95
C PHE A 56 10.60 -25.48 -1.81
N GLN A 57 11.24 -26.30 -0.97
CA GLN A 57 10.94 -27.74 -0.81
C GLN A 57 10.95 -28.52 -2.14
N LEU A 58 11.87 -28.14 -3.01
CA LEU A 58 12.06 -28.73 -4.34
C LEU A 58 13.49 -29.23 -4.49
N SER A 59 13.67 -30.33 -5.21
CA SER A 59 15.01 -30.87 -5.52
C SER A 59 15.64 -30.14 -6.71
N GLU A 60 16.97 -30.22 -6.84
CA GLU A 60 17.69 -29.71 -8.00
C GLU A 60 17.16 -30.34 -9.31
N LYS A 61 16.79 -31.62 -9.29
CA LYS A 61 16.22 -32.31 -10.47
C LYS A 61 14.91 -31.68 -10.90
N GLU A 62 14.06 -31.34 -9.95
CA GLU A 62 12.78 -30.67 -10.22
C GLU A 62 12.98 -29.27 -10.77
N PHE A 63 13.90 -28.47 -10.24
CA PHE A 63 14.23 -27.16 -10.81
C PHE A 63 14.78 -27.22 -12.25
N ASN A 64 15.32 -28.37 -12.68
CA ASN A 64 15.88 -28.57 -14.01
C ASN A 64 14.89 -29.20 -15.01
N LEU A 65 13.66 -29.52 -14.61
CA LEU A 65 12.60 -30.01 -15.51
C LEU A 65 12.22 -28.93 -16.55
N LYS A 66 11.59 -29.36 -17.65
CA LYS A 66 10.97 -28.43 -18.57
C LYS A 66 9.85 -27.66 -17.84
N SER A 67 9.67 -26.41 -18.16
CA SER A 67 8.73 -25.52 -17.43
C SER A 67 7.29 -26.05 -17.41
N ASN A 68 6.85 -26.77 -18.46
CA ASN A 68 5.51 -27.38 -18.49
C ASN A 68 5.37 -28.54 -17.48
N GLU A 69 6.40 -29.38 -17.34
CA GLU A 69 6.46 -30.46 -16.36
C GLU A 69 6.61 -29.89 -14.94
N PHE A 70 7.46 -28.89 -14.79
CA PHE A 70 7.68 -28.19 -13.53
C PHE A 70 6.39 -27.60 -12.96
N ARG A 71 5.56 -26.94 -13.79
CA ARG A 71 4.27 -26.38 -13.37
C ARG A 71 3.29 -27.42 -12.83
N GLN A 72 3.42 -28.70 -13.21
CA GLN A 72 2.57 -29.78 -12.73
C GLN A 72 2.96 -30.29 -11.35
N ILE A 73 4.24 -30.17 -11.03
CA ILE A 73 4.80 -30.67 -9.76
C ILE A 73 4.96 -29.59 -8.69
N ILE A 74 4.83 -28.30 -9.05
CA ILE A 74 4.88 -27.23 -8.06
C ILE A 74 3.84 -27.55 -6.97
N PRO A 75 4.26 -27.76 -5.71
CA PRO A 75 3.32 -28.03 -4.65
C PRO A 75 2.32 -26.89 -4.57
N LYS A 76 1.03 -27.22 -4.56
CA LYS A 76 -0.02 -26.22 -4.27
C LYS A 76 0.21 -25.53 -2.90
N SER A 77 1.02 -26.13 -2.04
CA SER A 77 1.48 -25.58 -0.78
C SER A 77 2.52 -24.45 -0.91
N LEU A 78 3.12 -24.23 -2.09
CA LEU A 78 3.87 -22.98 -2.33
C LEU A 78 2.93 -21.77 -2.48
N HIS A 79 1.64 -22.01 -2.70
CA HIS A 79 0.58 -21.00 -2.58
C HIS A 79 0.18 -20.73 -1.12
N SER A 80 0.62 -21.58 -0.20
CA SER A 80 0.47 -21.40 1.23
C SER A 80 1.77 -21.86 1.88
N GLU A 81 2.44 -21.01 2.63
CA GLU A 81 2.89 -21.50 3.92
C GLU A 81 1.74 -22.38 4.38
N SER A 82 1.97 -23.68 4.59
CA SER A 82 1.05 -24.73 5.05
C SER A 82 -0.10 -24.08 5.80
N ASN A 83 -1.33 -24.13 5.25
CA ASN A 83 -2.48 -23.53 5.85
C ASN A 83 -2.33 -23.55 7.41
N PRO A 84 -1.65 -22.62 8.03
CA PRO A 84 -1.84 -22.38 9.43
C PRO A 84 -3.28 -21.97 9.44
N GLU A 85 -4.15 -22.59 10.21
CA GLU A 85 -5.48 -22.08 10.46
C GLU A 85 -5.41 -20.59 10.31
N LYS A 86 -6.14 -20.03 9.29
CA LYS A 86 -6.08 -18.61 8.94
C LYS A 86 -5.90 -17.83 10.21
N SER A 87 -4.89 -17.00 10.32
CA SER A 87 -4.65 -16.29 11.58
C SER A 87 -5.98 -15.70 12.04
N GLU A 88 -6.19 -15.60 13.34
CA GLU A 88 -7.45 -15.03 13.86
C GLU A 88 -7.77 -13.70 13.17
N LEU A 89 -6.74 -12.92 12.85
CA LEU A 89 -6.87 -11.66 12.11
C LEU A 89 -7.38 -11.88 10.67
N GLU A 90 -6.90 -12.89 9.97
CA GLU A 90 -7.39 -13.22 8.62
C GLU A 90 -8.84 -13.74 8.67
N LYS A 91 -9.21 -14.51 9.70
CA LYS A 91 -10.59 -14.93 9.93
C LYS A 91 -11.49 -13.72 10.19
N ILE A 92 -11.03 -12.75 11.01
CA ILE A 92 -11.75 -11.50 11.26
C ILE A 92 -11.91 -10.70 9.98
N ILE A 93 -10.82 -10.47 9.23
CA ILE A 93 -10.85 -9.71 7.98
C ILE A 93 -11.73 -10.40 6.94
N ASP A 94 -11.68 -11.73 6.83
CA ASP A 94 -12.53 -12.49 5.90
C ASP A 94 -14.00 -12.56 6.34
N SER A 95 -14.29 -12.39 7.63
CA SER A 95 -15.66 -12.31 8.16
C SER A 95 -16.30 -10.93 7.96
N ILE A 96 -15.50 -9.88 7.66
CA ILE A 96 -16.04 -8.56 7.34
C ILE A 96 -16.81 -8.69 6.02
N PRO A 97 -18.16 -8.52 6.03
CA PRO A 97 -18.93 -8.61 4.81
C PRO A 97 -18.44 -7.53 3.83
N SER A 98 -17.80 -7.94 2.76
CA SER A 98 -17.42 -7.00 1.71
C SER A 98 -18.68 -6.60 0.95
N GLN A 99 -19.30 -5.48 1.28
CA GLN A 99 -20.30 -4.82 0.42
C GLN A 99 -19.59 -4.18 -0.77
N SER A 100 -18.81 -5.00 -1.48
CA SER A 100 -17.88 -4.57 -2.49
C SER A 100 -18.52 -3.97 -3.74
N LYS A 101 -19.85 -4.12 -3.90
CA LYS A 101 -20.56 -3.57 -5.07
C LYS A 101 -20.47 -2.06 -5.13
N ASP A 102 -20.52 -1.38 -4.00
CA ASP A 102 -20.51 0.08 -3.95
C ASP A 102 -19.11 0.68 -4.02
N LEU A 103 -18.07 -0.11 -3.70
CA LEU A 103 -16.68 0.35 -3.79
C LEU A 103 -16.17 0.47 -5.22
N SER A 104 -16.77 -0.19 -6.19
CA SER A 104 -16.37 -0.10 -7.60
C SER A 104 -16.43 1.34 -8.16
N ARG A 105 -17.32 2.19 -7.63
CA ARG A 105 -17.40 3.59 -7.98
C ARG A 105 -16.25 4.44 -7.43
N TYR A 106 -15.55 3.94 -6.40
CA TYR A 106 -14.43 4.62 -5.74
C TYR A 106 -13.08 4.13 -6.25
N GLU A 107 -13.05 3.22 -7.22
CA GLU A 107 -11.81 2.81 -7.87
C GLU A 107 -11.16 3.96 -8.61
N GLY A 108 -9.85 4.07 -8.48
CA GLY A 108 -9.05 5.05 -9.19
C GLY A 108 -7.99 5.67 -8.32
N TYR A 109 -7.43 6.74 -8.81
CA TYR A 109 -6.35 7.47 -8.18
C TYR A 109 -6.87 8.72 -7.50
N TYR A 110 -6.23 9.06 -6.38
CA TYR A 110 -6.57 10.24 -5.58
C TYR A 110 -5.30 10.95 -5.12
N TYR A 111 -5.33 12.27 -5.07
CA TYR A 111 -4.48 13.00 -4.15
C TYR A 111 -5.08 12.96 -2.75
N SER A 112 -4.33 12.50 -1.76
CA SER A 112 -4.69 12.63 -0.36
C SER A 112 -3.95 13.81 0.25
N HIS A 113 -4.69 14.69 0.94
CA HIS A 113 -4.16 15.86 1.62
C HIS A 113 -4.48 15.76 3.11
N PHE A 114 -3.46 15.99 3.95
CA PHE A 114 -3.62 15.97 5.41
C PHE A 114 -2.44 16.68 6.09
N HIS A 115 -2.62 17.09 7.36
CA HIS A 115 -1.52 17.63 8.15
C HIS A 115 -0.52 16.53 8.50
N SER A 116 0.75 16.79 8.26
CA SER A 116 1.81 15.82 8.51
C SER A 116 1.93 15.46 9.98
N LEU A 117 1.85 14.17 10.30
CA LEU A 117 2.04 13.67 11.67
C LEU A 117 3.52 13.75 12.10
N GLY A 118 4.45 13.69 11.15
CA GLY A 118 5.90 13.70 11.40
C GLY A 118 6.57 15.07 11.21
N PHE A 119 5.93 16.02 10.53
CA PHE A 119 6.46 17.35 10.20
C PHE A 119 5.43 18.42 10.55
N PRO A 120 5.38 18.87 11.83
CA PRO A 120 4.46 19.92 12.25
C PRO A 120 4.58 21.17 11.38
N GLY A 121 3.45 21.78 11.02
CA GLY A 121 3.43 22.97 10.16
C GLY A 121 3.43 22.67 8.66
N TYR A 122 3.35 21.39 8.27
CA TYR A 122 3.28 20.99 6.86
C TYR A 122 2.01 20.20 6.55
N ILE A 123 1.55 20.36 5.31
CA ILE A 123 0.54 19.52 4.64
C ILE A 123 1.29 18.50 3.78
N ILE A 124 0.88 17.24 3.85
CA ILE A 124 1.29 16.19 2.91
C ILE A 124 0.26 16.14 1.78
N ARG A 125 0.74 16.09 0.53
CA ARG A 125 0.00 15.58 -0.62
C ARG A 125 0.62 14.26 -1.03
N SER A 126 -0.12 13.18 -0.90
CA SER A 126 0.27 11.83 -1.32
C SER A 126 -0.59 11.33 -2.47
N LEU A 127 -0.13 10.30 -3.19
CA LEU A 127 -0.90 9.59 -4.20
C LEU A 127 -1.46 8.31 -3.60
N ILE A 128 -2.77 8.10 -3.74
CA ILE A 128 -3.45 6.86 -3.35
C ILE A 128 -4.10 6.26 -4.59
N HIS A 129 -3.99 4.94 -4.73
CA HIS A 129 -4.71 4.14 -5.72
C HIS A 129 -5.60 3.14 -5.00
N ILE A 130 -6.90 3.22 -5.20
CA ILE A 130 -7.89 2.22 -4.76
C ILE A 130 -8.23 1.36 -5.97
N TYR A 131 -8.10 0.04 -5.81
CA TYR A 131 -8.29 -0.92 -6.91
C TYR A 131 -8.87 -2.24 -6.43
N GLN A 132 -9.57 -2.92 -7.34
CA GLN A 132 -10.09 -4.27 -7.09
C GLN A 132 -9.08 -5.32 -7.56
N TYR A 133 -8.90 -6.36 -6.75
CA TYR A 133 -8.17 -7.56 -7.09
C TYR A 133 -8.85 -8.78 -6.43
N GLU A 134 -9.14 -9.85 -7.20
CA GLU A 134 -9.80 -11.08 -6.70
C GLU A 134 -11.03 -10.82 -5.81
N ASN A 135 -11.94 -9.96 -6.29
CA ASN A 135 -13.17 -9.57 -5.59
C ASN A 135 -12.97 -8.85 -4.22
N LYS A 136 -11.77 -8.41 -3.90
CA LYS A 136 -11.45 -7.58 -2.74
C LYS A 136 -10.90 -6.24 -3.18
N PHE A 137 -11.06 -5.22 -2.34
CA PHE A 137 -10.54 -3.89 -2.62
C PHE A 137 -9.28 -3.62 -1.80
N TYR A 138 -8.32 -3.02 -2.45
CA TYR A 138 -7.00 -2.71 -1.90
C TYR A 138 -6.65 -1.26 -2.14
N SER A 139 -5.73 -0.74 -1.33
CA SER A 139 -5.09 0.54 -1.55
C SER A 139 -3.58 0.39 -1.73
N THR A 140 -3.00 1.32 -2.45
CA THR A 140 -1.56 1.56 -2.48
C THR A 140 -1.34 3.04 -2.39
N SER A 141 -0.60 3.48 -1.36
CA SER A 141 -0.29 4.89 -1.14
C SER A 141 1.20 5.15 -1.28
N ILE A 142 1.54 6.29 -1.86
CA ILE A 142 2.92 6.76 -2.03
C ILE A 142 3.03 8.17 -1.48
N GLU A 143 3.87 8.33 -0.48
CA GLU A 143 4.22 9.62 0.10
C GLU A 143 5.63 10.04 -0.34
N HIS A 144 5.76 11.27 -0.76
CA HIS A 144 7.03 11.92 -1.00
C HIS A 144 7.21 13.03 0.03
N LEU A 145 8.16 12.86 0.95
CA LEU A 145 8.39 13.83 2.02
C LEU A 145 9.57 14.75 1.67
N TRP A 146 9.40 15.53 0.62
CA TRP A 146 10.30 16.65 0.29
C TRP A 146 9.52 17.97 0.25
N ASP A 147 10.15 19.00 0.77
CA ASP A 147 9.59 20.35 0.78
C ASP A 147 9.53 20.89 -0.66
N LYS A 148 8.31 21.20 -1.13
CA LYS A 148 8.06 21.69 -2.48
C LYS A 148 8.44 23.15 -2.68
N GLU A 149 8.53 23.91 -1.60
CA GLU A 149 8.81 25.36 -1.63
C GLU A 149 10.28 25.67 -1.43
N ASN A 150 10.97 24.89 -0.58
CA ASN A 150 12.37 25.14 -0.24
C ASN A 150 13.38 24.23 -0.98
N GLY A 151 12.89 23.25 -1.75
CA GLY A 151 13.77 22.37 -2.54
C GLY A 151 14.67 21.46 -1.71
N ASP A 152 14.16 20.92 -0.58
CA ASP A 152 14.94 20.08 0.31
C ASP A 152 15.52 18.85 -0.42
N THR A 153 16.78 18.52 -0.11
CA THR A 153 17.53 17.42 -0.69
C THR A 153 17.18 16.05 -0.05
N HIS A 154 16.56 16.04 1.10
CA HIS A 154 16.18 14.81 1.81
C HIS A 154 14.92 14.21 1.23
N ARG A 155 15.08 13.33 0.25
CA ARG A 155 14.00 12.68 -0.48
C ARG A 155 13.55 11.38 0.21
N ASN A 156 12.81 11.49 1.29
CA ASN A 156 12.19 10.32 1.91
C ASN A 156 10.93 9.92 1.13
N ARG A 157 10.81 8.63 0.85
CA ARG A 157 9.64 8.02 0.22
C ARG A 157 9.08 6.95 1.14
N PHE A 158 7.78 6.94 1.28
CA PHE A 158 7.06 5.89 1.96
C PHE A 158 6.06 5.27 1.00
N LYS A 159 5.86 3.98 1.13
CA LYS A 159 4.88 3.23 0.37
C LYS A 159 4.07 2.39 1.32
N TYR A 160 2.78 2.52 1.23
CA TYR A 160 1.83 1.75 2.01
C TYR A 160 1.03 0.85 1.09
N LYS A 161 0.60 -0.29 1.63
CA LYS A 161 -0.39 -1.17 1.01
C LYS A 161 -1.42 -1.54 2.05
N GLY A 162 -2.67 -1.64 1.63
CA GLY A 162 -3.74 -1.92 2.55
C GLY A 162 -4.98 -2.52 1.93
N ALA A 163 -5.92 -2.84 2.81
CA ALA A 163 -7.23 -3.31 2.45
C ALA A 163 -8.26 -2.18 2.59
N VAL A 164 -9.27 -2.19 1.72
CA VAL A 164 -10.35 -1.20 1.69
C VAL A 164 -11.67 -1.93 1.90
N PHE A 165 -12.49 -1.44 2.84
CA PHE A 165 -13.78 -2.01 3.19
C PHE A 165 -14.86 -0.93 3.15
N TYR A 166 -16.05 -1.28 2.68
CA TYR A 166 -17.23 -0.45 2.78
C TYR A 166 -18.20 -1.11 3.76
N LEU A 167 -18.31 -0.55 4.96
CA LEU A 167 -19.14 -1.10 6.05
C LEU A 167 -20.12 -0.04 6.51
N GLY A 168 -21.40 -0.42 6.56
CA GLY A 168 -22.47 0.52 6.84
C GLY A 168 -22.49 1.62 5.77
N ASP A 169 -22.08 2.80 6.14
CA ASP A 169 -22.03 3.99 5.28
C ASP A 169 -20.65 4.69 5.33
N ARG A 170 -19.57 3.94 5.58
CA ARG A 170 -18.20 4.49 5.64
C ARG A 170 -17.22 3.60 4.90
N ILE A 171 -16.21 4.22 4.32
CA ILE A 171 -15.09 3.56 3.66
C ILE A 171 -13.94 3.50 4.67
N PHE A 172 -13.46 2.30 4.96
CA PHE A 172 -12.35 2.03 5.87
C PHE A 172 -11.15 1.59 5.06
N ILE A 173 -10.00 2.20 5.32
CA ILE A 173 -8.72 1.88 4.72
C ILE A 173 -7.74 1.58 5.85
N THR A 174 -7.13 0.39 5.82
CA THR A 174 -6.06 0.00 6.75
C THR A 174 -4.82 -0.31 5.95
N GLU A 175 -3.76 0.46 6.15
CA GLU A 175 -2.53 0.39 5.37
C GLU A 175 -1.32 0.13 6.24
N VAL A 176 -0.41 -0.72 5.75
CA VAL A 176 0.89 -1.01 6.37
C VAL A 176 2.00 -0.40 5.51
N GLU A 177 2.95 0.28 6.15
CA GLU A 177 4.16 0.76 5.49
C GLU A 177 5.02 -0.44 5.05
N THR A 178 5.43 -0.47 3.76
CA THR A 178 6.00 -1.68 3.15
C THR A 178 7.53 -1.68 3.02
N LEU A 179 8.21 -0.60 3.39
CA LEU A 179 9.67 -0.51 3.33
C LEU A 179 10.31 -0.96 4.65
N THR A 180 9.74 -0.52 5.77
CA THR A 180 10.24 -0.81 7.12
C THR A 180 9.29 -1.72 7.92
N ASN A 181 8.03 -1.84 7.50
CA ASN A 181 6.95 -2.63 8.12
C ASN A 181 6.71 -2.28 9.61
N ASN A 182 6.88 -1.01 9.97
CA ASN A 182 6.79 -0.56 11.37
C ASN A 182 5.67 0.43 11.65
N VAL A 183 4.86 0.76 10.63
CA VAL A 183 3.76 1.71 10.75
C VAL A 183 2.49 1.15 10.13
N ILE A 184 1.38 1.31 10.85
CA ILE A 184 0.02 1.06 10.35
C ILE A 184 -0.73 2.41 10.39
N HIS A 185 -1.43 2.71 9.31
CA HIS A 185 -2.36 3.84 9.22
C HIS A 185 -3.78 3.32 9.04
N HIS A 186 -4.72 4.01 9.68
CA HIS A 186 -6.15 3.78 9.51
C HIS A 186 -6.80 5.06 9.02
N THR A 187 -7.62 4.94 7.99
CA THR A 187 -8.39 6.07 7.43
C THR A 187 -9.85 5.68 7.32
N ILE A 188 -10.74 6.55 7.78
CA ILE A 188 -12.18 6.40 7.63
C ILE A 188 -12.68 7.58 6.81
N LEU A 189 -13.34 7.28 5.66
CA LEU A 189 -13.85 8.29 4.75
C LEU A 189 -15.38 8.28 4.73
N CYS A 190 -15.95 9.46 4.61
CA CYS A 190 -17.36 9.63 4.26
C CYS A 190 -17.53 9.34 2.77
N PRO A 191 -18.52 8.51 2.37
CA PRO A 191 -18.78 8.26 0.95
C PRO A 191 -19.34 9.50 0.26
N CYS A 192 -19.06 9.63 -1.03
CA CYS A 192 -19.69 10.65 -1.86
C CYS A 192 -21.05 10.15 -2.33
N TYR A 193 -22.12 10.87 -1.99
CA TYR A 193 -23.48 10.55 -2.42
C TYR A 193 -23.87 11.19 -3.77
N ARG A 194 -22.98 12.00 -4.37
CA ARG A 194 -23.16 12.56 -5.71
C ARG A 194 -22.96 11.48 -6.77
N ASN A 195 -23.50 11.68 -7.96
CA ASN A 195 -23.34 10.75 -9.08
C ASN A 195 -21.86 10.60 -9.51
N ILE A 196 -21.08 11.65 -9.36
CA ILE A 196 -19.64 11.68 -9.68
C ILE A 196 -18.87 11.83 -8.37
N VAL A 197 -17.87 10.97 -8.16
CA VAL A 197 -16.92 11.08 -7.06
C VAL A 197 -15.91 12.16 -7.45
N ASP A 198 -15.91 13.27 -6.75
CA ASP A 198 -14.96 14.38 -6.89
C ASP A 198 -13.96 14.41 -5.74
N SER A 199 -14.45 14.24 -4.51
CA SER A 199 -13.62 14.16 -3.32
C SER A 199 -14.26 13.32 -2.23
N LEU A 200 -13.44 12.88 -1.26
CA LEU A 200 -13.85 12.13 -0.06
C LEU A 200 -13.17 12.76 1.16
N SER A 201 -13.98 13.18 2.11
CA SER A 201 -13.48 13.72 3.38
C SER A 201 -13.45 12.64 4.46
N GLY A 202 -12.48 12.70 5.36
CA GLY A 202 -12.36 11.71 6.42
C GLY A 202 -11.45 12.11 7.56
N VAL A 203 -11.12 11.11 8.35
CA VAL A 203 -10.12 11.19 9.42
C VAL A 203 -9.13 10.04 9.24
N SER A 204 -7.86 10.34 9.33
CA SER A 204 -6.76 9.37 9.33
C SER A 204 -6.05 9.39 10.66
N MET A 205 -5.60 8.22 11.12
CA MET A 205 -4.82 8.06 12.35
C MET A 205 -3.62 7.15 12.13
N GLY A 206 -2.55 7.46 12.82
CA GLY A 206 -1.31 6.70 12.74
C GLY A 206 -0.25 7.26 13.66
N VAL A 207 1.00 6.95 13.36
CA VAL A 207 2.16 7.48 14.09
C VAL A 207 3.05 8.29 13.16
N GLY A 208 3.64 9.36 13.68
CA GLY A 208 4.60 10.17 12.93
C GLY A 208 5.90 9.40 12.65
N SER A 209 6.52 9.61 11.49
CA SER A 209 7.77 8.95 11.09
C SER A 209 9.03 9.48 11.79
N ARG A 210 8.92 10.50 12.62
CA ARG A 210 10.04 11.11 13.36
C ARG A 210 10.03 10.76 14.85
N ASN A 211 11.10 11.13 15.52
CA ASN A 211 11.61 10.79 16.86
C ASN A 211 10.61 10.49 17.99
N SER A 212 9.36 10.91 17.91
CA SER A 212 8.41 10.65 18.99
C SER A 212 7.48 9.46 18.73
N HIS A 213 7.31 9.04 17.48
CA HIS A 213 6.30 8.03 17.09
C HIS A 213 4.95 8.20 17.81
N MET A 214 4.60 9.47 18.08
CA MET A 214 3.37 9.78 18.83
C MET A 214 2.16 9.42 17.99
N PRO A 215 1.20 8.67 18.54
CA PRO A 215 -0.09 8.46 17.92
C PRO A 215 -0.81 9.80 17.71
N ALA A 216 -1.33 10.02 16.53
CA ALA A 216 -2.07 11.23 16.20
C ALA A 216 -3.17 10.93 15.17
N ALA A 217 -4.17 11.82 15.14
CA ALA A 217 -5.22 11.80 14.13
C ALA A 217 -5.28 13.15 13.41
N THR A 218 -5.68 13.13 12.14
CA THR A 218 -5.81 14.32 11.30
C THR A 218 -7.00 14.19 10.37
N ARG A 219 -7.63 15.31 10.03
CA ARG A 219 -8.59 15.33 8.90
C ARG A 219 -7.85 15.08 7.61
N VAL A 220 -8.51 14.37 6.69
CA VAL A 220 -7.97 14.05 5.38
C VAL A 220 -9.00 14.35 4.30
N GLU A 221 -8.51 14.82 3.16
CA GLU A 221 -9.30 15.05 1.95
C GLU A 221 -8.66 14.31 0.77
N PHE A 222 -9.41 13.39 0.17
CA PHE A 222 -9.03 12.68 -1.05
C PHE A 222 -9.65 13.39 -2.24
N LEU A 223 -8.84 13.88 -3.16
CA LEU A 223 -9.29 14.50 -4.43
C LEU A 223 -9.15 13.46 -5.55
N TYR A 224 -10.25 13.14 -6.21
CA TYR A 224 -10.28 12.15 -7.28
C TYR A 224 -9.56 12.65 -8.54
N LEU A 225 -8.69 11.81 -9.11
CA LEU A 225 -7.90 12.12 -10.30
C LEU A 225 -8.33 11.30 -11.53
N GLY A 226 -9.13 10.26 -11.33
CA GLY A 226 -9.57 9.37 -12.41
C GLY A 226 -9.04 7.94 -12.27
N LYS A 227 -9.52 7.07 -13.16
CA LYS A 227 -9.06 5.67 -13.24
C LYS A 227 -7.75 5.52 -14.02
N GLN A 228 -7.44 6.45 -14.90
CA GLN A 228 -6.21 6.47 -15.70
C GLN A 228 -5.53 7.81 -15.55
N ILE A 229 -4.25 7.79 -15.16
CA ILE A 229 -3.46 9.00 -14.91
C ILE A 229 -2.03 8.84 -15.46
N ASN A 230 -1.35 9.94 -15.69
CA ASN A 230 0.10 9.94 -15.85
C ASN A 230 0.76 9.89 -14.46
N ILE A 231 1.10 8.69 -14.00
CA ILE A 231 1.65 8.46 -12.64
C ILE A 231 2.90 9.32 -12.38
N ARG A 232 3.78 9.49 -13.37
CA ARG A 232 5.02 10.29 -13.20
C ARG A 232 4.70 11.76 -12.94
N GLU A 233 3.77 12.31 -13.66
CA GLU A 233 3.32 13.70 -13.51
C GLU A 233 2.64 13.90 -12.15
N VAL A 234 1.69 13.03 -11.81
CA VAL A 234 0.95 13.08 -10.54
C VAL A 234 1.88 12.92 -9.34
N LEU A 235 2.83 11.99 -9.37
CA LEU A 235 3.87 11.85 -8.33
C LEU A 235 4.75 13.10 -8.25
N GLY A 236 4.98 13.79 -9.36
CA GLY A 236 5.63 15.09 -9.39
C GLY A 236 4.88 16.15 -8.57
N GLY A 237 3.57 16.05 -8.42
CA GLY A 237 2.73 16.91 -7.59
C GLY A 237 2.73 16.58 -6.09
N CYS A 238 3.18 15.37 -5.69
CA CYS A 238 3.22 14.94 -4.29
C CYS A 238 4.39 15.61 -3.53
N GLY A 239 4.23 15.84 -2.23
CA GLY A 239 5.27 16.42 -1.38
C GLY A 239 4.74 17.04 -0.09
N LEU A 240 5.63 17.77 0.58
CA LEU A 240 5.33 18.62 1.74
C LEU A 240 5.07 20.05 1.28
N PHE A 241 4.06 20.67 1.85
CA PHE A 241 3.65 22.06 1.60
C PHE A 241 3.47 22.79 2.93
N LYS A 242 3.90 24.04 3.00
CA LYS A 242 3.64 24.87 4.18
C LYS A 242 2.16 25.17 4.34
N LEU A 243 1.72 25.45 5.57
CA LEU A 243 0.29 25.73 5.85
C LEU A 243 -0.26 26.94 5.08
N ASN A 244 0.58 27.92 4.78
CA ASN A 244 0.23 29.14 4.05
C ASN A 244 0.51 29.06 2.55
N THR A 245 0.71 27.84 2.02
CA THR A 245 1.01 27.63 0.60
C THR A 245 -0.11 28.07 -0.33
N LYS A 246 0.25 28.55 -1.52
CA LYS A 246 -0.68 28.78 -2.63
C LYS A 246 -0.76 27.57 -3.58
N LEU A 247 0.03 26.51 -3.34
CA LEU A 247 0.10 25.31 -4.19
C LEU A 247 -0.97 24.26 -3.84
N VAL A 248 -1.69 24.44 -2.74
CA VAL A 248 -2.84 23.64 -2.33
C VAL A 248 -4.06 24.56 -2.32
N ASP A 249 -5.16 24.08 -2.88
CA ASP A 249 -6.42 24.84 -2.93
C ASP A 249 -6.88 25.20 -1.51
N SER A 250 -7.28 26.44 -1.32
CA SER A 250 -7.76 26.97 -0.02
C SER A 250 -8.96 26.18 0.54
N LYS A 251 -9.82 25.64 -0.35
CA LYS A 251 -10.93 24.77 0.05
C LYS A 251 -10.44 23.46 0.67
N ILE A 252 -9.37 22.88 0.12
CA ILE A 252 -8.74 21.67 0.67
C ILE A 252 -8.12 22.01 2.04
N ILE A 253 -7.38 23.14 2.14
CA ILE A 253 -6.78 23.57 3.40
C ILE A 253 -7.85 23.75 4.49
N ALA A 254 -8.99 24.35 4.15
CA ALA A 254 -10.10 24.50 5.09
C ALA A 254 -10.69 23.15 5.54
N ARG A 255 -10.79 22.15 4.63
CA ARG A 255 -11.35 20.83 4.94
C ARG A 255 -10.44 19.96 5.79
N ILE A 256 -9.12 20.14 5.68
CA ILE A 256 -8.16 19.40 6.49
C ILE A 256 -7.75 20.13 7.78
N ASN A 257 -8.30 21.32 8.07
CA ASN A 257 -8.01 22.04 9.29
C ASN A 257 -8.39 21.20 10.52
N ASN A 258 -7.43 20.95 11.41
CA ASN A 258 -7.61 20.11 12.60
C ASN A 258 -8.15 20.87 13.83
N GLU A 259 -8.57 22.13 13.70
CA GLU A 259 -9.22 22.86 14.79
C GLU A 259 -10.48 22.12 15.25
N ILE A 260 -10.58 21.92 16.55
CA ILE A 260 -11.74 21.29 17.19
C ILE A 260 -12.58 22.41 17.78
N ASN A 261 -13.60 22.83 17.04
CA ASN A 261 -14.59 23.82 17.49
C ASN A 261 -15.90 23.17 17.96
N ASP A 262 -15.91 21.85 18.02
CA ASP A 262 -17.06 21.05 18.43
C ASP A 262 -17.15 21.06 19.97
N PRO A 263 -18.32 21.40 20.57
CA PRO A 263 -18.51 21.32 22.03
C PRO A 263 -18.31 19.90 22.59
N GLU A 264 -18.33 18.88 21.75
CA GLU A 264 -18.05 17.51 22.15
C GLU A 264 -16.55 17.16 22.17
N TYR A 265 -15.69 18.09 21.77
CA TYR A 265 -14.22 17.94 21.75
C TYR A 265 -13.73 16.76 20.89
N MET A 266 -14.42 16.47 19.78
CA MET A 266 -14.07 15.40 18.87
C MET A 266 -13.51 15.90 17.53
N LEU A 267 -12.46 15.24 17.02
CA LEU A 267 -11.97 15.47 15.66
C LEU A 267 -12.85 14.69 14.69
N ARG A 268 -13.74 15.39 13.99
CA ARG A 268 -14.61 14.82 12.96
C ARG A 268 -14.11 15.16 11.55
N ALA A 269 -14.47 14.35 10.55
CA ALA A 269 -14.28 14.70 9.14
C ALA A 269 -14.97 16.04 8.81
N ALA A 270 -14.44 16.76 7.84
CA ALA A 270 -15.13 17.94 7.33
C ALA A 270 -16.48 17.52 6.70
N TYR A 271 -17.58 18.07 7.22
CA TYR A 271 -18.92 17.79 6.73
C TYR A 271 -19.34 18.89 5.71
N ASP A 272 -19.82 18.48 4.55
CA ASP A 272 -20.62 19.39 3.73
C ASP A 272 -21.99 19.57 4.43
N THR A 273 -22.32 20.77 4.83
CA THR A 273 -23.55 21.15 5.54
C THR A 273 -24.86 20.85 4.80
N TYR A 274 -24.80 20.15 3.68
CA TYR A 274 -25.96 19.74 2.90
C TYR A 274 -26.77 18.58 3.50
N TYR A 275 -26.30 17.95 4.59
CA TYR A 275 -26.98 16.80 5.23
C TYR A 275 -27.52 17.10 6.64
N SER A 276 -27.57 18.35 7.07
CA SER A 276 -28.13 18.71 8.37
C SER A 276 -29.64 19.02 8.32
N ILE A 277 -30.38 18.53 7.31
CA ILE A 277 -31.83 18.67 7.26
C ILE A 277 -32.44 17.29 7.00
N SER A 278 -32.69 16.55 8.05
CA SER A 278 -33.85 15.66 8.18
C SER A 278 -34.02 15.21 9.64
#